data_c590e52ab63ab335e5a2965d0fcf9ba4
#
_entry.id   c590e52ab63ab335e5a2965d0fcf9ba4
#
_cell.length_a   1.000
_cell.length_b   1.000
_cell.length_c   1.000
_cell.angle_alpha   90.00
_cell.angle_beta   90.00
_cell.angle_gamma   90.00
#
_symmetry.space_group_name_H-M   'P 1'
#
loop_
_entity.id
_entity.type
_entity.pdbx_description
1 polymer ?
#
loop_
_entity_poly.entity_id
_entity_poly.type
_entity_poly.pdbx_seq_one_letter_code
_entity_poly.pdbx_strand_id
1 'polypeptide(L)'
;MKKIYHILLIMLAMSFVLIACTEETPFSTATENDDPRILDPLFPDRVNGELPVVSNISRDANFSMTLTVTPADYTTVTWFIDGEEIQTGKEIDLALKAGTYHLKVTATTSIGKSTYREGLIQVNPLADDPWATEIGFERIITTGAKAQLYGNNLDKVNSIVIGGKTATDIAYTENGENSYIEYTVPEGLADGTYRIILVDNGGNEYGGNKVTVTSDALITAGSERTTANSEWVMTGINLNQIESFTFGGQTVSSFIRQSETEIAFTCPSLEDGEYTLTGRTTSGKEVMFYTTAGNITEQTVVVSSERVLWEGHHYVSWDLPDDNPNKTFNLIGKDVFASIKAGAVLSIYYSVNSADEYHQLRTTTGWWNDLPGTAVIEFQEDGVKQVQLTQEVLDKIQTEDGFLCIGHGYYVDRISVQ
;
A
#
# COMPACT_ATOMS: atom_id res chain seq x y z
N MET A 1 21.65 -78.61 -49.16
CA MET A 1 20.92 -77.36 -49.54
C MET A 1 20.16 -76.70 -48.41
N LYS A 2 19.43 -77.37 -47.58
CA LYS A 2 18.65 -76.74 -46.45
C LYS A 2 19.50 -75.96 -45.41
N LYS A 3 20.74 -76.38 -45.15
CA LYS A 3 21.58 -75.68 -44.15
C LYS A 3 22.16 -74.32 -44.69
N ILE A 4 22.31 -74.20 -45.98
CA ILE A 4 22.81 -72.99 -46.62
C ILE A 4 21.76 -71.89 -46.63
N TYR A 5 20.51 -72.27 -46.80
CA TYR A 5 19.39 -71.29 -46.74
C TYR A 5 19.20 -70.75 -45.30
N HIS A 6 19.43 -71.54 -44.26
CA HIS A 6 19.30 -71.04 -42.85
C HIS A 6 20.47 -70.06 -42.54
N ILE A 7 21.68 -70.31 -43.04
CA ILE A 7 22.81 -69.41 -42.83
C ILE A 7 22.60 -68.08 -43.60
N LEU A 8 22.07 -68.16 -44.84
CA LEU A 8 21.75 -66.99 -45.63
C LEU A 8 20.61 -66.16 -45.03
N LEU A 9 19.56 -66.81 -44.42
CA LEU A 9 18.46 -66.16 -43.75
C LEU A 9 18.92 -65.50 -42.46
N ILE A 10 19.85 -66.10 -41.72
CA ILE A 10 20.41 -65.50 -40.47
C ILE A 10 21.31 -64.31 -40.80
N MET A 11 22.10 -64.39 -41.87
CA MET A 11 22.92 -63.24 -42.35
C MET A 11 22.04 -62.11 -42.87
N LEU A 12 20.92 -62.40 -43.53
CA LEU A 12 19.98 -61.35 -43.98
C LEU A 12 19.22 -60.74 -42.82
N ALA A 13 18.89 -61.51 -41.75
CA ALA A 13 18.27 -61.01 -40.55
C ALA A 13 19.26 -60.17 -39.73
N MET A 14 20.56 -60.48 -39.70
CA MET A 14 21.58 -59.68 -39.03
C MET A 14 21.89 -58.37 -39.78
N SER A 15 21.69 -58.28 -41.09
CA SER A 15 21.92 -57.03 -41.85
C SER A 15 20.79 -56.05 -41.69
N PHE A 16 19.57 -56.46 -41.23
CA PHE A 16 18.48 -55.55 -40.90
C PHE A 16 18.54 -54.98 -39.48
N VAL A 17 19.36 -55.55 -38.60
CA VAL A 17 19.54 -55.05 -37.23
C VAL A 17 20.57 -53.94 -37.12
N LEU A 18 21.36 -53.66 -38.16
CA LEU A 18 22.41 -52.63 -38.14
C LEU A 18 22.00 -51.29 -38.78
N ILE A 19 20.74 -51.14 -39.22
CA ILE A 19 20.23 -49.86 -39.78
C ILE A 19 19.27 -49.11 -38.84
N ALA A 20 19.12 -49.58 -37.60
CA ALA A 20 18.22 -48.97 -36.61
C ALA A 20 18.97 -48.23 -35.50
N CYS A 21 20.10 -47.62 -35.79
CA CYS A 21 20.71 -46.58 -34.98
C CYS A 21 21.02 -45.39 -35.88
N THR A 22 20.03 -44.77 -36.44
CA THR A 22 20.11 -43.34 -36.61
C THR A 22 20.04 -42.81 -35.19
N GLU A 23 21.08 -42.14 -34.73
CA GLU A 23 21.00 -41.24 -33.58
C GLU A 23 19.91 -40.20 -33.88
N GLU A 24 18.66 -40.54 -33.63
CA GLU A 24 17.69 -39.54 -33.34
C GLU A 24 18.20 -38.94 -32.04
N THR A 25 18.76 -37.75 -32.12
CA THR A 25 18.94 -36.90 -30.93
C THR A 25 17.57 -36.79 -30.32
N PRO A 26 17.32 -37.40 -29.14
CA PRO A 26 15.94 -37.51 -28.57
C PRO A 26 15.36 -36.16 -28.20
N PHE A 27 16.09 -35.08 -28.38
CA PHE A 27 15.67 -33.71 -28.09
C PHE A 27 16.10 -32.82 -29.27
N SER A 28 15.15 -32.01 -29.77
CA SER A 28 15.50 -30.95 -30.71
C SER A 28 16.51 -30.02 -30.05
N THR A 29 17.60 -29.75 -30.78
CA THR A 29 18.63 -28.79 -30.32
C THR A 29 17.98 -27.44 -30.23
N ALA A 30 18.04 -26.80 -29.08
CA ALA A 30 17.52 -25.46 -28.90
C ALA A 30 18.23 -24.47 -29.84
N THR A 31 17.48 -23.59 -30.46
CA THR A 31 17.95 -22.63 -31.47
C THR A 31 17.67 -21.18 -31.00
N GLU A 32 18.26 -20.22 -31.71
CA GLU A 32 17.99 -18.79 -31.46
C GLU A 32 16.53 -18.39 -31.67
N ASN A 33 15.74 -19.20 -32.41
CA ASN A 33 14.35 -18.97 -32.71
C ASN A 33 13.42 -19.46 -31.62
N ASP A 34 13.91 -20.21 -30.65
CA ASP A 34 13.09 -20.69 -29.50
C ASP A 34 12.88 -19.57 -28.51
N ASP A 35 11.72 -19.60 -27.85
CA ASP A 35 11.39 -18.64 -26.80
C ASP A 35 12.28 -18.88 -25.57
N PRO A 36 12.91 -17.84 -25.03
CA PRO A 36 13.79 -17.98 -23.88
C PRO A 36 12.99 -18.36 -22.62
N ARG A 37 13.59 -19.22 -21.80
CA ARG A 37 13.02 -19.63 -20.50
C ARG A 37 14.11 -19.60 -19.44
N ILE A 38 13.74 -19.17 -18.24
CA ILE A 38 14.54 -19.29 -17.03
C ILE A 38 14.07 -20.57 -16.32
N LEU A 39 14.96 -21.56 -16.24
CA LEU A 39 14.64 -22.91 -15.76
C LEU A 39 14.94 -23.08 -14.28
N ASP A 40 16.04 -22.49 -13.79
CA ASP A 40 16.50 -22.61 -12.42
C ASP A 40 17.25 -21.33 -12.00
N PRO A 41 17.06 -20.84 -10.76
CA PRO A 41 16.06 -21.28 -9.78
C PRO A 41 14.63 -20.88 -10.19
N LEU A 42 13.66 -21.65 -9.72
CA LEU A 42 12.26 -21.28 -9.85
C LEU A 42 11.94 -20.16 -8.84
N PHE A 43 11.42 -19.05 -9.34
CA PHE A 43 10.88 -18.01 -8.47
C PHE A 43 9.44 -18.40 -8.09
N PRO A 44 9.08 -18.36 -6.81
CA PRO A 44 7.71 -18.64 -6.39
C PRO A 44 6.69 -17.69 -7.05
N ASP A 45 5.45 -18.13 -7.16
CA ASP A 45 4.37 -17.28 -7.67
C ASP A 45 4.06 -16.13 -6.69
N ARG A 46 3.51 -15.05 -7.24
CA ARG A 46 3.01 -13.93 -6.43
C ARG A 46 1.87 -14.39 -5.54
N VAL A 47 1.87 -13.96 -4.28
CA VAL A 47 0.78 -14.20 -3.33
C VAL A 47 0.04 -12.88 -3.13
N ASN A 48 -1.27 -12.85 -3.38
CA ASN A 48 -2.10 -11.64 -3.31
C ASN A 48 -1.56 -10.45 -4.13
N GLY A 49 -0.84 -10.74 -5.24
CA GLY A 49 -0.22 -9.73 -6.08
C GLY A 49 1.18 -9.29 -5.62
N GLU A 50 1.61 -9.67 -4.43
CA GLU A 50 2.93 -9.33 -3.89
C GLU A 50 4.03 -10.22 -4.46
N LEU A 51 5.23 -9.64 -4.62
CA LEU A 51 6.41 -10.36 -5.09
C LEU A 51 6.93 -11.31 -4.00
N PRO A 52 7.34 -12.55 -4.37
CA PRO A 52 7.93 -13.48 -3.43
C PRO A 52 9.33 -13.04 -3.01
N VAL A 53 9.72 -13.35 -1.76
CA VAL A 53 11.12 -13.27 -1.34
C VAL A 53 11.87 -14.46 -1.94
N VAL A 54 12.80 -14.18 -2.86
CA VAL A 54 13.62 -15.19 -3.55
C VAL A 54 15.00 -15.39 -2.91
N SER A 55 15.42 -14.44 -2.08
CA SER A 55 16.65 -14.55 -1.29
C SER A 55 16.48 -13.81 0.03
N ASN A 56 16.92 -14.43 1.12
CA ASN A 56 16.95 -13.85 2.47
C ASN A 56 18.34 -14.09 3.05
N ILE A 57 19.12 -13.02 3.18
CA ILE A 57 20.52 -13.07 3.59
C ILE A 57 20.79 -12.06 4.70
N SER A 58 21.92 -12.24 5.40
CA SER A 58 22.47 -11.25 6.31
C SER A 58 23.34 -10.24 5.56
N ARG A 59 23.46 -9.02 6.06
CA ARG A 59 24.23 -7.91 5.46
C ARG A 59 25.73 -8.25 5.24
N ASP A 60 26.29 -9.16 6.02
CA ASP A 60 27.68 -9.61 5.91
C ASP A 60 27.88 -10.73 4.87
N ALA A 61 26.81 -11.18 4.23
CA ALA A 61 26.84 -12.14 3.11
C ALA A 61 26.54 -11.44 1.78
N ASN A 62 27.10 -11.99 0.69
CA ASN A 62 26.75 -11.53 -0.65
C ASN A 62 25.44 -12.16 -1.12
N PHE A 63 24.68 -11.40 -1.90
CA PHE A 63 23.63 -11.96 -2.74
C PHE A 63 24.28 -12.69 -3.91
N SER A 64 24.14 -14.00 -3.94
CA SER A 64 24.73 -14.86 -4.98
C SER A 64 23.65 -15.75 -5.60
N MET A 65 23.56 -15.77 -6.93
CA MET A 65 22.60 -16.59 -7.66
C MET A 65 23.15 -16.95 -9.03
N THR A 66 22.89 -18.21 -9.46
CA THR A 66 23.22 -18.71 -10.80
C THR A 66 21.94 -19.11 -11.50
N LEU A 67 21.76 -18.69 -12.76
CA LEU A 67 20.58 -19.02 -13.56
C LEU A 67 20.90 -20.04 -14.63
N THR A 68 19.99 -21.00 -14.77
CA THR A 68 19.93 -21.89 -15.94
C THR A 68 18.87 -21.37 -16.90
N VAL A 69 19.27 -21.08 -18.14
CA VAL A 69 18.39 -20.56 -19.19
C VAL A 69 18.43 -21.43 -20.44
N THR A 70 17.39 -21.42 -21.24
CA THR A 70 17.32 -22.06 -22.54
C THR A 70 16.70 -21.09 -23.56
N PRO A 71 17.21 -21.05 -24.82
CA PRO A 71 18.42 -21.68 -25.38
C PRO A 71 19.72 -21.08 -24.82
N ALA A 72 20.54 -21.89 -24.17
CA ALA A 72 21.68 -21.43 -23.37
C ALA A 72 22.71 -20.62 -24.14
N ASP A 73 23.01 -21.02 -25.38
CA ASP A 73 24.06 -20.39 -26.22
C ASP A 73 23.59 -19.12 -26.92
N TYR A 74 22.29 -18.89 -26.98
CA TYR A 74 21.67 -17.75 -27.69
C TYR A 74 21.03 -16.74 -26.75
N THR A 75 21.12 -16.94 -25.41
CA THR A 75 20.43 -16.11 -24.44
C THR A 75 21.41 -15.33 -23.56
N THR A 76 21.24 -14.02 -23.52
CA THR A 76 21.89 -13.11 -22.58
C THR A 76 20.97 -12.91 -21.37
N VAL A 77 21.53 -13.01 -20.18
CA VAL A 77 20.85 -12.69 -18.92
C VAL A 77 21.28 -11.31 -18.46
N THR A 78 20.33 -10.48 -18.05
CA THR A 78 20.57 -9.15 -17.48
C THR A 78 19.88 -9.05 -16.11
N TRP A 79 20.62 -8.57 -15.12
CA TRP A 79 20.19 -8.42 -13.74
C TRP A 79 19.89 -6.97 -13.44
N PHE A 80 18.71 -6.71 -12.86
CA PHE A 80 18.28 -5.40 -12.40
C PHE A 80 17.97 -5.47 -10.91
N ILE A 81 18.42 -4.46 -10.16
CA ILE A 81 18.07 -4.27 -8.75
C ILE A 81 17.48 -2.88 -8.60
N ASP A 82 16.27 -2.80 -8.05
CA ASP A 82 15.49 -1.57 -7.91
C ASP A 82 15.30 -0.81 -9.23
N GLY A 83 15.25 -1.54 -10.36
CA GLY A 83 15.08 -1.01 -11.70
C GLY A 83 16.38 -0.61 -12.42
N GLU A 84 17.51 -0.58 -11.72
CA GLU A 84 18.83 -0.29 -12.32
C GLU A 84 19.50 -1.57 -12.82
N GLU A 85 20.08 -1.51 -14.03
CA GLU A 85 20.88 -2.60 -14.58
C GLU A 85 22.21 -2.70 -13.81
N ILE A 86 22.45 -3.87 -13.21
CA ILE A 86 23.64 -4.12 -12.38
C ILE A 86 24.73 -4.82 -13.18
N GLN A 87 24.35 -5.89 -13.88
CA GLN A 87 25.30 -6.64 -14.72
C GLN A 87 24.59 -7.57 -15.71
N THR A 88 25.37 -8.11 -16.65
CA THR A 88 24.97 -9.18 -17.56
C THR A 88 25.74 -10.46 -17.24
N GLY A 89 25.12 -11.61 -17.54
CA GLY A 89 25.71 -12.93 -17.29
C GLY A 89 24.77 -13.83 -16.49
N LYS A 90 25.06 -15.14 -16.48
CA LYS A 90 24.22 -16.14 -15.84
C LYS A 90 24.40 -16.18 -14.31
N GLU A 91 25.40 -15.54 -13.79
CA GLU A 91 25.74 -15.53 -12.36
C GLU A 91 25.79 -14.09 -11.85
N ILE A 92 25.40 -13.89 -10.61
CA ILE A 92 25.57 -12.65 -9.87
C ILE A 92 26.17 -12.98 -8.49
N ASP A 93 27.09 -12.13 -8.05
CA ASP A 93 27.65 -12.14 -6.69
C ASP A 93 27.87 -10.68 -6.28
N LEU A 94 27.04 -10.17 -5.38
CA LEU A 94 26.97 -8.74 -5.05
C LEU A 94 26.77 -8.52 -3.56
N ALA A 95 27.60 -7.67 -2.95
CA ALA A 95 27.36 -7.16 -1.61
C ALA A 95 26.26 -6.11 -1.62
N LEU A 96 25.24 -6.31 -0.80
CA LEU A 96 24.11 -5.39 -0.64
C LEU A 96 24.07 -4.86 0.81
N LYS A 97 23.67 -3.59 0.99
CA LYS A 97 23.35 -3.05 2.30
C LYS A 97 22.05 -3.64 2.82
N ALA A 98 21.82 -3.60 4.13
CA ALA A 98 20.56 -4.06 4.69
C ALA A 98 19.35 -3.34 4.06
N GLY A 99 18.26 -4.08 3.81
CA GLY A 99 17.03 -3.56 3.18
C GLY A 99 16.38 -4.56 2.24
N THR A 100 15.21 -4.21 1.74
CA THR A 100 14.48 -5.00 0.74
C THR A 100 14.70 -4.42 -0.65
N TYR A 101 15.06 -5.27 -1.61
CA TYR A 101 15.38 -4.89 -2.99
C TYR A 101 14.46 -5.61 -3.96
N HIS A 102 14.01 -4.91 -5.00
CA HIS A 102 13.32 -5.53 -6.11
C HIS A 102 14.33 -6.10 -7.09
N LEU A 103 14.36 -7.42 -7.20
CA LEU A 103 15.13 -8.14 -8.20
C LEU A 103 14.29 -8.38 -9.45
N LYS A 104 14.80 -8.00 -10.61
CA LYS A 104 14.29 -8.42 -11.91
C LYS A 104 15.41 -9.02 -12.72
N VAL A 105 15.15 -10.17 -13.30
CA VAL A 105 16.09 -10.84 -14.19
C VAL A 105 15.44 -11.04 -15.54
N THR A 106 16.09 -10.58 -16.61
CA THR A 106 15.63 -10.79 -17.98
C THR A 106 16.54 -11.76 -18.70
N ALA A 107 15.96 -12.63 -19.50
CA ALA A 107 16.66 -13.53 -20.41
C ALA A 107 16.24 -13.18 -21.84
N THR A 108 17.17 -12.70 -22.67
CA THR A 108 16.90 -12.19 -24.03
C THR A 108 17.75 -12.95 -25.06
N THR A 109 17.11 -13.51 -26.11
CA THR A 109 17.80 -14.19 -27.18
C THR A 109 18.47 -13.19 -28.13
N SER A 110 19.43 -13.68 -28.95
CA SER A 110 20.13 -12.89 -29.97
C SER A 110 19.19 -12.21 -30.97
N ILE A 111 17.99 -12.75 -31.18
CA ILE A 111 16.94 -12.17 -32.05
C ILE A 111 15.93 -11.29 -31.33
N GLY A 112 16.14 -11.01 -30.02
CA GLY A 112 15.35 -10.05 -29.26
C GLY A 112 14.07 -10.62 -28.57
N LYS A 113 13.86 -11.93 -28.61
CA LYS A 113 12.81 -12.54 -27.77
C LYS A 113 13.24 -12.51 -26.32
N SER A 114 12.34 -12.19 -25.40
CA SER A 114 12.68 -12.06 -23.98
C SER A 114 11.64 -12.66 -23.05
N THR A 115 12.10 -13.08 -21.90
CA THR A 115 11.29 -13.44 -20.71
C THR A 115 11.94 -12.86 -19.47
N TYR A 116 11.20 -12.81 -18.35
CA TYR A 116 11.75 -12.30 -17.09
C TYR A 116 11.19 -13.04 -15.87
N ARG A 117 11.87 -12.86 -14.74
CA ARG A 117 11.41 -13.23 -13.40
C ARG A 117 11.64 -12.06 -12.48
N GLU A 118 10.76 -11.93 -11.48
CA GLU A 118 10.81 -10.88 -10.46
C GLU A 118 10.64 -11.48 -9.08
N GLY A 119 11.30 -10.88 -8.09
CA GLY A 119 11.20 -11.26 -6.68
C GLY A 119 11.86 -10.22 -5.79
N LEU A 120 11.84 -10.47 -4.49
CA LEU A 120 12.48 -9.62 -3.50
C LEU A 120 13.74 -10.28 -2.95
N ILE A 121 14.81 -9.50 -2.79
CA ILE A 121 15.97 -9.85 -2.00
C ILE A 121 15.81 -9.15 -0.67
N GLN A 122 15.75 -9.89 0.42
CA GLN A 122 15.75 -9.36 1.78
C GLN A 122 17.14 -9.48 2.37
N VAL A 123 17.76 -8.36 2.72
CA VAL A 123 19.06 -8.29 3.38
C VAL A 123 18.86 -7.80 4.80
N ASN A 124 19.08 -8.65 5.79
CA ASN A 124 18.86 -8.34 7.18
C ASN A 124 20.05 -7.60 7.79
N PRO A 125 19.81 -6.59 8.65
CA PRO A 125 20.88 -5.95 9.43
C PRO A 125 21.46 -6.92 10.45
N LEU A 126 22.69 -6.65 10.89
CA LEU A 126 23.25 -7.28 12.09
C LEU A 126 22.66 -6.62 13.36
N ALA A 127 22.76 -7.32 14.49
CA ALA A 127 22.12 -6.88 15.74
C ALA A 127 22.56 -5.48 16.21
N ASP A 128 23.81 -5.10 15.91
CA ASP A 128 24.38 -3.81 16.31
C ASP A 128 24.34 -2.73 15.23
N ASP A 129 23.78 -3.02 14.05
CA ASP A 129 23.69 -2.07 12.96
C ASP A 129 22.65 -0.98 13.25
N PRO A 130 22.89 0.27 12.85
CA PRO A 130 21.84 1.24 12.66
C PRO A 130 20.85 0.72 11.62
N TRP A 131 19.58 0.78 11.95
CA TRP A 131 18.53 0.27 11.08
C TRP A 131 17.30 1.15 11.13
N ALA A 132 16.79 1.54 9.96
CA ALA A 132 15.49 2.22 9.84
C ALA A 132 14.38 1.19 9.74
N THR A 133 13.37 1.29 10.60
CA THR A 133 12.20 0.43 10.58
C THR A 133 11.45 0.59 9.25
N GLU A 134 11.19 -0.49 8.56
CA GLU A 134 10.32 -0.50 7.39
C GLU A 134 8.87 -0.23 7.83
N ILE A 135 8.22 0.70 7.13
CA ILE A 135 6.82 1.04 7.32
C ILE A 135 6.03 0.52 6.13
N GLY A 136 4.81 0.04 6.37
CA GLY A 136 3.96 -0.56 5.33
C GLY A 136 3.33 0.43 4.35
N PHE A 137 3.80 1.69 4.30
CA PHE A 137 3.32 2.73 3.40
C PHE A 137 4.48 3.52 2.78
N GLU A 138 4.23 4.12 1.61
CA GLU A 138 5.19 4.96 0.94
C GLU A 138 5.45 6.26 1.73
N ARG A 139 6.73 6.55 1.99
CA ARG A 139 7.13 7.81 2.60
C ARG A 139 7.45 8.81 1.49
N ILE A 140 6.65 9.87 1.40
CA ILE A 140 6.82 10.94 0.42
C ILE A 140 7.33 12.18 1.16
N ILE A 141 8.36 12.82 0.62
CA ILE A 141 9.04 13.98 1.21
C ILE A 141 9.37 15.01 0.12
N THR A 142 9.70 16.22 0.53
CA THR A 142 10.21 17.26 -0.38
C THR A 142 11.59 17.74 0.08
N THR A 143 12.37 18.28 -0.84
CA THR A 143 13.70 18.85 -0.55
C THR A 143 13.58 20.05 0.41
N GLY A 144 14.53 20.19 1.33
CA GLY A 144 14.56 21.25 2.33
C GLY A 144 13.59 21.06 3.51
N ALA A 145 12.63 20.14 3.43
CA ALA A 145 11.69 19.89 4.51
C ALA A 145 12.33 19.04 5.63
N LYS A 146 11.78 19.14 6.83
CA LYS A 146 12.10 18.25 7.95
C LYS A 146 11.41 16.91 7.80
N ALA A 147 12.14 15.84 8.04
CA ALA A 147 11.62 14.48 8.02
C ALA A 147 12.11 13.72 9.26
N GLN A 148 11.40 12.65 9.61
CA GLN A 148 11.75 11.77 10.74
C GLN A 148 11.98 10.35 10.25
N LEU A 149 12.94 9.66 10.86
CA LEU A 149 13.30 8.29 10.62
C LEU A 149 13.28 7.54 11.94
N TYR A 150 12.46 6.48 12.03
CA TYR A 150 12.36 5.60 13.20
C TYR A 150 13.20 4.35 12.99
N GLY A 151 13.70 3.76 14.06
CA GLY A 151 14.47 2.52 13.96
C GLY A 151 15.29 2.17 15.19
N ASN A 152 16.21 1.23 15.01
CA ASN A 152 17.08 0.72 16.07
C ASN A 152 18.52 1.21 15.91
N ASN A 153 19.24 1.35 17.04
CA ASN A 153 20.64 1.79 17.08
C ASN A 153 20.89 3.13 16.35
N LEU A 154 19.87 3.99 16.27
CA LEU A 154 19.96 5.27 15.57
C LEU A 154 20.87 6.29 16.27
N ASP A 155 21.17 6.09 17.55
CA ASP A 155 22.18 6.83 18.33
C ASP A 155 23.59 6.72 17.73
N LYS A 156 23.87 5.69 16.93
CA LYS A 156 25.15 5.49 16.22
C LYS A 156 25.25 6.26 14.91
N VAL A 157 24.14 6.79 14.39
CA VAL A 157 24.09 7.48 13.10
C VAL A 157 24.65 8.89 13.23
N ASN A 158 25.67 9.19 12.44
CA ASN A 158 26.28 10.50 12.35
C ASN A 158 25.84 11.28 11.11
N SER A 159 25.49 10.59 10.04
CA SER A 159 25.09 11.20 8.77
C SER A 159 24.03 10.38 8.07
N ILE A 160 23.18 11.05 7.30
CA ILE A 160 22.15 10.44 6.43
C ILE A 160 22.40 10.91 5.01
N VAL A 161 22.43 9.97 4.06
CA VAL A 161 22.65 10.26 2.63
C VAL A 161 21.43 9.81 1.85
N ILE A 162 20.89 10.67 0.98
CA ILE A 162 19.77 10.43 0.10
C ILE A 162 20.17 10.88 -1.31
N GLY A 163 20.09 9.98 -2.30
CA GLY A 163 20.48 10.31 -3.67
C GLY A 163 21.91 10.85 -3.81
N GLY A 164 22.84 10.36 -3.00
CA GLY A 164 24.22 10.79 -2.98
C GLY A 164 24.48 12.15 -2.30
N LYS A 165 23.45 12.77 -1.71
CA LYS A 165 23.56 14.04 -0.98
C LYS A 165 23.36 13.84 0.52
N THR A 166 24.11 14.59 1.34
CA THR A 166 24.05 14.51 2.79
C THR A 166 22.94 15.40 3.34
N ALA A 167 22.11 14.83 4.21
CA ALA A 167 21.10 15.55 4.98
C ALA A 167 21.76 16.48 6.03
N THR A 168 21.03 17.52 6.43
CA THR A 168 21.47 18.46 7.49
C THR A 168 20.58 18.39 8.72
N ASP A 169 20.94 19.11 9.78
CA ASP A 169 20.17 19.24 11.03
C ASP A 169 19.77 17.90 11.65
N ILE A 170 20.69 16.94 11.63
CA ILE A 170 20.46 15.58 12.15
C ILE A 170 20.42 15.65 13.67
N ALA A 171 19.29 15.22 14.26
CA ALA A 171 19.09 15.18 15.69
C ALA A 171 18.43 13.84 16.11
N TYR A 172 19.14 13.07 16.93
CA TYR A 172 18.60 11.84 17.53
C TYR A 172 17.76 12.18 18.77
N THR A 173 16.61 11.53 18.90
CA THR A 173 15.75 11.59 20.08
C THR A 173 15.48 10.17 20.58
N GLU A 174 15.88 9.91 21.82
CA GLU A 174 15.60 8.66 22.51
C GLU A 174 14.15 8.66 23.02
N ASN A 175 13.38 7.66 22.65
CA ASN A 175 11.97 7.49 23.06
C ASN A 175 11.60 6.00 23.14
N GLY A 176 12.43 5.18 23.79
CA GLY A 176 12.24 3.74 23.87
C GLY A 176 12.15 3.09 22.48
N GLU A 177 11.08 2.31 22.25
CA GLU A 177 10.85 1.64 20.96
C GLU A 177 10.50 2.61 19.81
N ASN A 178 10.18 3.86 20.13
CA ASN A 178 9.86 4.91 19.16
C ASN A 178 10.99 5.96 19.02
N SER A 179 12.22 5.57 19.28
CA SER A 179 13.38 6.44 19.06
C SER A 179 13.53 6.82 17.60
N TYR A 180 13.90 8.07 17.31
CA TYR A 180 13.94 8.58 15.95
C TYR A 180 15.10 9.57 15.73
N ILE A 181 15.43 9.77 14.45
CA ILE A 181 16.25 10.89 13.99
C ILE A 181 15.37 11.87 13.23
N GLU A 182 15.41 13.16 13.60
CA GLU A 182 14.95 14.26 12.77
C GLU A 182 16.09 14.73 11.87
N TYR A 183 15.81 15.03 10.61
CA TYR A 183 16.78 15.54 9.65
C TYR A 183 16.12 16.44 8.62
N THR A 184 16.91 17.34 8.00
CA THR A 184 16.47 18.14 6.86
C THR A 184 16.87 17.44 5.57
N VAL A 185 15.89 17.22 4.69
CA VAL A 185 16.07 16.55 3.39
C VAL A 185 17.01 17.37 2.51
N PRO A 186 18.02 16.75 1.87
CA PRO A 186 18.99 17.48 1.05
C PRO A 186 18.33 18.28 -0.08
N GLU A 187 18.84 19.49 -0.29
CA GLU A 187 18.39 20.35 -1.41
C GLU A 187 18.83 19.82 -2.77
N GLY A 188 18.00 20.11 -3.80
CA GLY A 188 18.33 19.85 -5.20
C GLY A 188 18.37 18.35 -5.54
N LEU A 189 17.68 17.50 -4.82
CA LEU A 189 17.36 16.16 -5.29
C LEU A 189 16.35 16.26 -6.44
N ALA A 190 16.49 15.43 -7.44
CA ALA A 190 15.44 15.27 -8.46
C ALA A 190 14.26 14.50 -7.88
N ASP A 191 13.09 14.62 -8.51
CA ASP A 191 11.94 13.80 -8.17
C ASP A 191 12.27 12.32 -8.45
N GLY A 192 11.92 11.41 -7.53
CA GLY A 192 12.20 9.99 -7.65
C GLY A 192 12.27 9.28 -6.30
N THR A 193 12.44 7.97 -6.35
CA THR A 193 12.53 7.13 -5.15
C THR A 193 14.01 6.83 -4.84
N TYR A 194 14.41 7.09 -3.61
CA TYR A 194 15.78 6.93 -3.13
C TYR A 194 15.83 6.03 -1.91
N ARG A 195 16.87 5.22 -1.80
CA ARG A 195 17.21 4.54 -0.56
C ARG A 195 17.95 5.50 0.37
N ILE A 196 17.53 5.58 1.61
CA ILE A 196 18.25 6.29 2.67
C ILE A 196 19.49 5.45 3.06
N ILE A 197 20.63 6.07 3.15
CA ILE A 197 21.87 5.47 3.65
C ILE A 197 22.21 6.12 4.99
N LEU A 198 22.29 5.30 6.03
CA LEU A 198 22.75 5.70 7.36
C LEU A 198 24.26 5.54 7.44
N VAL A 199 24.95 6.51 7.98
CA VAL A 199 26.41 6.47 8.12
C VAL A 199 26.78 6.67 9.58
N ASP A 200 27.61 5.78 10.14
CA ASP A 200 28.08 5.87 11.52
C ASP A 200 29.32 6.78 11.67
N ASN A 201 29.79 6.97 12.91
CA ASN A 201 31.00 7.75 13.19
C ASN A 201 32.28 7.14 12.60
N GLY A 202 32.28 5.87 12.26
CA GLY A 202 33.37 5.17 11.58
C GLY A 202 33.38 5.33 10.07
N GLY A 203 32.35 5.95 9.51
CA GLY A 203 32.13 6.07 8.08
C GLY A 203 31.58 4.80 7.44
N ASN A 204 31.10 3.82 8.22
CA ASN A 204 30.42 2.65 7.68
C ASN A 204 29.02 3.02 7.24
N GLU A 205 28.59 2.45 6.12
CA GLU A 205 27.30 2.72 5.51
C GLU A 205 26.32 1.56 5.70
N TYR A 206 25.10 1.91 6.08
CA TYR A 206 24.00 0.97 6.30
C TYR A 206 22.81 1.37 5.44
N GLY A 207 22.08 0.38 4.93
CA GLY A 207 20.83 0.63 4.20
C GLY A 207 19.73 1.12 5.16
N GLY A 208 18.82 1.89 4.61
CA GLY A 208 17.61 2.33 5.29
C GLY A 208 16.40 2.14 4.38
N ASN A 209 15.26 2.74 4.79
CA ASN A 209 14.03 2.72 4.01
C ASN A 209 14.19 3.48 2.70
N LYS A 210 13.29 3.20 1.76
CA LYS A 210 13.09 4.04 0.59
C LYS A 210 12.20 5.22 0.93
N VAL A 211 12.47 6.36 0.27
CA VAL A 211 11.63 7.57 0.31
C VAL A 211 11.44 8.07 -1.11
N THR A 212 10.25 8.59 -1.39
CA THR A 212 9.94 9.26 -2.65
C THR A 212 10.07 10.76 -2.45
N VAL A 213 10.96 11.40 -3.21
CA VAL A 213 11.13 12.85 -3.24
C VAL A 213 10.25 13.41 -4.35
N THR A 214 9.47 14.45 -4.04
CA THR A 214 8.64 15.15 -5.02
C THR A 214 8.73 16.66 -4.87
N SER A 215 8.74 17.35 -6.00
CA SER A 215 8.59 18.80 -6.10
C SER A 215 7.16 19.24 -6.41
N ASP A 216 6.27 18.31 -6.70
CA ASP A 216 4.88 18.59 -7.03
C ASP A 216 4.04 18.86 -5.77
N ALA A 217 3.01 19.69 -5.92
CA ALA A 217 1.97 19.82 -4.90
C ALA A 217 1.13 18.55 -4.91
N LEU A 218 1.15 17.82 -3.81
CA LEU A 218 0.51 16.50 -3.67
C LEU A 218 -0.44 16.49 -2.46
N ILE A 219 -1.73 16.30 -2.71
CA ILE A 219 -2.72 16.03 -1.66
C ILE A 219 -2.66 14.55 -1.31
N THR A 220 -2.47 14.24 -0.02
CA THR A 220 -2.37 12.85 0.46
C THR A 220 -3.58 12.39 1.25
N ALA A 221 -4.41 13.30 1.76
CA ALA A 221 -5.64 12.96 2.47
C ALA A 221 -6.64 14.14 2.49
N GLY A 222 -7.90 13.81 2.75
CA GLY A 222 -8.99 14.76 2.94
C GLY A 222 -9.67 15.25 1.67
N SER A 223 -9.33 14.68 0.51
CA SER A 223 -9.88 15.10 -0.78
C SER A 223 -11.09 14.30 -1.26
N GLU A 224 -11.50 13.24 -0.56
CA GLU A 224 -12.52 12.32 -1.07
C GLU A 224 -13.96 12.74 -0.78
N ARG A 225 -14.14 13.52 0.30
CA ARG A 225 -15.46 13.91 0.79
C ARG A 225 -15.46 15.28 1.43
N THR A 226 -16.55 16.02 1.26
CA THR A 226 -16.77 17.33 1.92
C THR A 226 -18.26 17.63 2.11
N THR A 227 -18.56 18.70 2.86
CA THR A 227 -19.92 19.26 3.01
C THR A 227 -19.96 20.66 2.41
N ALA A 228 -20.99 20.97 1.64
CA ALA A 228 -21.18 22.30 1.07
C ALA A 228 -21.18 23.39 2.15
N ASN A 229 -20.57 24.54 1.86
CA ASN A 229 -20.44 25.70 2.75
C ASN A 229 -19.69 25.44 4.07
N SER A 230 -19.02 24.29 4.22
CA SER A 230 -18.19 24.00 5.39
C SER A 230 -16.71 24.24 5.11
N GLU A 231 -15.92 24.34 6.18
CA GLU A 231 -14.48 24.33 6.07
C GLU A 231 -14.02 22.94 5.59
N TRP A 232 -13.25 22.92 4.51
CA TRP A 232 -12.67 21.71 3.93
C TRP A 232 -11.16 21.74 4.09
N VAL A 233 -10.62 20.76 4.80
CA VAL A 233 -9.20 20.62 5.13
C VAL A 233 -8.61 19.46 4.36
N MET A 234 -7.52 19.71 3.66
CA MET A 234 -6.72 18.68 3.01
C MET A 234 -5.28 18.74 3.50
N THR A 235 -4.62 17.61 3.58
CA THR A 235 -3.21 17.50 3.97
C THR A 235 -2.37 16.90 2.85
N GLY A 236 -1.07 17.20 2.87
CA GLY A 236 -0.20 16.74 1.81
C GLY A 236 1.19 17.33 1.87
N ILE A 237 1.80 17.54 0.71
CA ILE A 237 3.16 18.01 0.53
C ILE A 237 3.17 19.15 -0.49
N ASN A 238 3.97 20.20 -0.23
CA ASN A 238 4.11 21.39 -1.10
C ASN A 238 2.78 22.15 -1.34
N LEU A 239 1.83 22.09 -0.39
CA LEU A 239 0.52 22.69 -0.56
C LEU A 239 0.55 24.22 -0.58
N ASN A 240 1.61 24.85 -0.08
CA ASN A 240 1.90 26.28 -0.20
C ASN A 240 2.07 26.75 -1.66
N GLN A 241 2.30 25.83 -2.60
CA GLN A 241 2.42 26.15 -4.03
C GLN A 241 1.06 26.22 -4.74
N ILE A 242 -0.03 25.77 -4.12
CA ILE A 242 -1.36 25.74 -4.73
C ILE A 242 -1.92 27.15 -4.88
N GLU A 243 -2.31 27.53 -6.10
CA GLU A 243 -2.95 28.80 -6.41
C GLU A 243 -4.48 28.70 -6.37
N SER A 244 -5.04 27.59 -6.87
CA SER A 244 -6.49 27.44 -6.97
C SER A 244 -6.91 25.97 -7.10
N PHE A 245 -8.15 25.71 -6.70
CA PHE A 245 -8.90 24.50 -7.02
C PHE A 245 -10.08 24.85 -7.93
N THR A 246 -10.43 23.91 -8.83
CA THR A 246 -11.69 23.92 -9.56
C THR A 246 -12.54 22.77 -9.10
N PHE A 247 -13.77 23.07 -8.65
CA PHE A 247 -14.67 22.12 -8.03
C PHE A 247 -16.12 22.46 -8.31
N GLY A 248 -16.88 21.53 -8.89
CA GLY A 248 -18.28 21.77 -9.25
C GLY A 248 -18.46 22.95 -10.23
N GLY A 249 -17.50 23.19 -11.12
CA GLY A 249 -17.50 24.32 -12.06
C GLY A 249 -17.16 25.69 -11.42
N GLN A 250 -16.83 25.73 -10.14
CA GLN A 250 -16.41 26.93 -9.40
C GLN A 250 -14.92 26.91 -9.14
N THR A 251 -14.25 28.05 -9.21
CA THR A 251 -12.82 28.19 -8.86
C THR A 251 -12.67 28.79 -7.48
N VAL A 252 -11.93 28.12 -6.62
CA VAL A 252 -11.58 28.55 -5.26
C VAL A 252 -10.10 28.93 -5.26
N SER A 253 -9.78 30.19 -4.99
CA SER A 253 -8.42 30.74 -4.89
C SER A 253 -8.19 31.49 -3.57
N SER A 254 -9.14 31.41 -2.64
CA SER A 254 -9.03 32.02 -1.31
C SER A 254 -9.03 30.91 -0.26
N PHE A 255 -7.93 30.82 0.47
CA PHE A 255 -7.72 29.78 1.49
C PHE A 255 -7.85 30.36 2.90
N ILE A 256 -8.50 29.63 3.80
CA ILE A 256 -8.58 29.95 5.22
C ILE A 256 -7.20 29.79 5.85
N ARG A 257 -6.52 28.69 5.49
CA ARG A 257 -5.13 28.38 5.89
C ARG A 257 -4.41 27.73 4.72
N GLN A 258 -3.12 28.02 4.60
CA GLN A 258 -2.25 27.37 3.63
C GLN A 258 -0.83 27.30 4.18
N SER A 259 -0.28 26.11 4.21
CA SER A 259 1.10 25.80 4.59
C SER A 259 1.70 24.79 3.61
N GLU A 260 2.90 24.31 3.88
CA GLU A 260 3.52 23.23 3.09
C GLU A 260 2.75 21.91 3.21
N THR A 261 2.08 21.67 4.35
CA THR A 261 1.47 20.37 4.68
C THR A 261 -0.05 20.40 4.85
N GLU A 262 -0.67 21.58 4.92
CA GLU A 262 -2.11 21.74 5.09
C GLU A 262 -2.66 22.86 4.22
N ILE A 263 -3.83 22.64 3.65
CA ILE A 263 -4.62 23.66 2.99
C ILE A 263 -6.08 23.53 3.42
N ALA A 264 -6.71 24.67 3.76
CA ALA A 264 -8.11 24.74 4.17
C ALA A 264 -8.83 25.88 3.46
N PHE A 265 -10.03 25.60 2.97
CA PHE A 265 -10.90 26.60 2.33
C PHE A 265 -12.36 26.27 2.57
N THR A 266 -13.26 27.20 2.28
CA THR A 266 -14.70 26.95 2.34
C THR A 266 -15.13 26.21 1.07
N CYS A 267 -15.72 25.03 1.26
CA CYS A 267 -16.33 24.27 0.15
C CYS A 267 -17.43 25.15 -0.51
N PRO A 268 -17.45 25.25 -1.83
CA PRO A 268 -18.51 25.96 -2.55
C PRO A 268 -19.91 25.46 -2.19
N SER A 269 -20.92 26.32 -2.41
CA SER A 269 -22.32 25.93 -2.27
C SER A 269 -22.69 25.03 -3.46
N LEU A 270 -22.75 23.73 -3.20
CA LEU A 270 -23.08 22.69 -4.16
C LEU A 270 -24.19 21.80 -3.60
N GLU A 271 -24.98 21.21 -4.46
CA GLU A 271 -25.94 20.17 -4.10
C GLU A 271 -25.18 18.87 -3.75
N ASP A 272 -25.83 17.98 -2.99
CA ASP A 272 -25.28 16.67 -2.70
C ASP A 272 -25.04 15.88 -4.02
N GLY A 273 -23.86 15.27 -4.15
CA GLY A 273 -23.47 14.56 -5.37
C GLY A 273 -21.98 14.33 -5.50
N GLU A 274 -21.58 13.74 -6.63
CA GLU A 274 -20.18 13.52 -6.99
C GLU A 274 -19.69 14.61 -7.94
N TYR A 275 -18.51 15.14 -7.66
CA TYR A 275 -17.87 16.20 -8.42
C TYR A 275 -16.40 15.90 -8.66
N THR A 276 -15.85 16.44 -9.74
CA THR A 276 -14.41 16.37 -9.99
C THR A 276 -13.73 17.58 -9.38
N LEU A 277 -12.68 17.31 -8.59
CA LEU A 277 -11.74 18.30 -8.05
C LEU A 277 -10.46 18.27 -8.87
N THR A 278 -10.03 19.42 -9.35
CA THR A 278 -8.72 19.65 -9.95
C THR A 278 -8.07 20.86 -9.29
N GLY A 279 -6.74 20.97 -9.38
CA GLY A 279 -6.02 22.13 -8.82
C GLY A 279 -4.89 22.59 -9.71
N ARG A 280 -4.47 23.84 -9.51
CA ARG A 280 -3.31 24.45 -10.16
C ARG A 280 -2.40 25.12 -9.16
N THR A 281 -1.11 25.01 -9.41
CA THR A 281 -0.07 25.71 -8.65
C THR A 281 0.22 27.08 -9.26
N THR A 282 0.89 27.95 -8.51
CA THR A 282 1.36 29.26 -8.94
C THR A 282 2.32 29.19 -10.15
N SER A 283 2.99 28.05 -10.34
CA SER A 283 3.81 27.78 -11.53
C SER A 283 3.02 27.26 -12.74
N GLY A 284 1.70 27.08 -12.59
CA GLY A 284 0.80 26.55 -13.63
C GLY A 284 0.80 25.03 -13.77
N LYS A 285 1.51 24.28 -12.91
CA LYS A 285 1.44 22.81 -12.85
C LYS A 285 0.10 22.36 -12.26
N GLU A 286 -0.31 21.15 -12.59
CA GLU A 286 -1.46 20.50 -11.96
C GLU A 286 -1.13 20.05 -10.54
N VAL A 287 -2.12 20.11 -9.65
CA VAL A 287 -2.05 19.53 -8.31
C VAL A 287 -2.28 18.03 -8.44
N MET A 288 -1.46 17.24 -7.75
CA MET A 288 -1.56 15.80 -7.73
C MET A 288 -2.36 15.33 -6.51
N PHE A 289 -3.09 14.23 -6.66
CA PHE A 289 -3.77 13.52 -5.58
C PHE A 289 -3.18 12.12 -5.47
N TYR A 290 -2.77 11.74 -4.27
CA TYR A 290 -2.15 10.44 -4.01
C TYR A 290 -3.18 9.31 -4.05
N THR A 291 -2.85 8.24 -4.76
CA THR A 291 -3.54 6.95 -4.65
C THR A 291 -2.52 5.82 -4.59
N THR A 292 -2.89 4.68 -4.03
CA THR A 292 -2.03 3.49 -3.97
C THR A 292 -1.68 2.92 -5.36
N ALA A 293 -2.45 3.28 -6.39
CA ALA A 293 -2.21 2.89 -7.80
C ALA A 293 -1.33 3.91 -8.56
N GLY A 294 -0.98 5.03 -7.92
CA GLY A 294 -0.23 6.15 -8.50
C GLY A 294 -0.97 7.47 -8.34
N ASN A 295 -0.24 8.57 -8.53
CA ASN A 295 -0.82 9.92 -8.41
C ASN A 295 -1.73 10.25 -9.61
N ILE A 296 -2.83 10.94 -9.33
CA ILE A 296 -3.82 11.39 -10.32
C ILE A 296 -3.95 12.93 -10.28
N THR A 297 -4.46 13.54 -11.33
CA THR A 297 -4.69 15.00 -11.43
C THR A 297 -6.16 15.39 -11.25
N GLU A 298 -7.05 14.42 -11.25
CA GLU A 298 -8.49 14.60 -11.10
C GLU A 298 -9.00 13.70 -9.99
N GLN A 299 -9.51 14.28 -8.90
CA GLN A 299 -10.07 13.54 -7.75
C GLN A 299 -11.60 13.58 -7.79
N THR A 300 -12.24 12.42 -7.68
CA THR A 300 -13.68 12.35 -7.45
C THR A 300 -13.99 12.66 -5.98
N VAL A 301 -14.86 13.61 -5.74
CA VAL A 301 -15.25 14.08 -4.39
C VAL A 301 -16.74 13.93 -4.22
N VAL A 302 -17.14 13.35 -3.10
CA VAL A 302 -18.55 13.29 -2.68
C VAL A 302 -18.86 14.54 -1.85
N VAL A 303 -19.76 15.40 -2.35
CA VAL A 303 -20.38 16.45 -1.56
C VAL A 303 -21.62 15.87 -0.90
N SER A 304 -21.72 15.97 0.42
CA SER A 304 -22.87 15.49 1.17
C SER A 304 -23.13 16.40 2.35
N SER A 305 -24.38 16.74 2.56
CA SER A 305 -24.86 17.41 3.78
C SER A 305 -24.77 16.49 5.01
N GLU A 306 -24.61 15.22 4.78
CA GLU A 306 -24.46 14.17 5.78
C GLU A 306 -23.08 14.24 6.45
N ARG A 307 -23.05 14.51 7.75
CA ARG A 307 -21.85 14.49 8.58
C ARG A 307 -21.59 13.08 9.09
N VAL A 308 -20.48 12.45 8.69
CA VAL A 308 -20.05 11.15 9.21
C VAL A 308 -19.59 11.32 10.66
N LEU A 309 -20.16 10.54 11.57
CA LEU A 309 -19.80 10.48 12.98
C LEU A 309 -18.81 9.36 13.27
N TRP A 310 -18.94 8.26 12.54
CA TRP A 310 -18.06 7.09 12.61
C TRP A 310 -18.13 6.27 11.32
N GLU A 311 -17.00 5.67 10.93
CA GLU A 311 -16.89 4.76 9.79
C GLU A 311 -15.90 3.63 10.13
N GLY A 312 -16.23 2.40 9.72
CA GLY A 312 -15.42 1.21 9.99
C GLY A 312 -16.18 -0.07 9.61
N HIS A 313 -15.91 -1.18 10.30
CA HIS A 313 -16.60 -2.46 10.13
C HIS A 313 -16.63 -3.16 11.48
N HIS A 314 -17.57 -2.77 12.36
CA HIS A 314 -17.64 -3.22 13.74
C HIS A 314 -18.73 -4.27 13.92
N TYR A 315 -18.33 -5.51 14.22
CA TYR A 315 -19.27 -6.60 14.50
C TYR A 315 -20.07 -6.35 15.78
N VAL A 316 -21.35 -6.71 15.78
CA VAL A 316 -22.25 -6.58 16.94
C VAL A 316 -22.98 -7.90 17.20
N SER A 317 -22.83 -8.43 18.42
CA SER A 317 -23.60 -9.59 18.87
C SER A 317 -23.73 -9.61 20.40
N TRP A 318 -24.96 -9.58 20.90
CA TRP A 318 -25.26 -9.74 22.34
C TRP A 318 -24.89 -11.11 22.91
N ASP A 319 -24.66 -12.14 22.08
CA ASP A 319 -24.25 -13.48 22.52
C ASP A 319 -22.80 -13.53 23.01
N LEU A 320 -22.04 -12.48 22.75
CA LEU A 320 -20.66 -12.36 23.20
C LEU A 320 -20.58 -12.06 24.71
N PRO A 321 -19.48 -12.45 25.37
CA PRO A 321 -19.23 -12.10 26.77
C PRO A 321 -19.30 -10.59 27.05
N ASP A 322 -19.60 -10.21 28.30
CA ASP A 322 -19.78 -8.80 28.69
C ASP A 322 -18.54 -7.94 28.49
N ASP A 323 -17.36 -8.53 28.55
CA ASP A 323 -16.08 -7.86 28.33
C ASP A 323 -15.63 -7.82 26.86
N ASN A 324 -16.39 -8.43 25.95
CA ASN A 324 -16.06 -8.43 24.53
C ASN A 324 -16.46 -7.08 23.89
N PRO A 325 -15.54 -6.35 23.23
CA PRO A 325 -15.84 -5.05 22.62
C PRO A 325 -16.90 -5.13 21.51
N ASN A 326 -17.10 -6.29 20.91
CA ASN A 326 -18.10 -6.53 19.86
C ASN A 326 -19.49 -6.91 20.41
N LYS A 327 -19.69 -6.87 21.71
CA LYS A 327 -21.02 -7.11 22.30
C LYS A 327 -22.01 -5.99 21.93
N THR A 328 -21.51 -4.78 21.83
CA THR A 328 -22.26 -3.60 21.43
C THR A 328 -21.41 -2.69 20.55
N PHE A 329 -22.04 -1.85 19.75
CA PHE A 329 -21.38 -0.70 19.17
C PHE A 329 -21.53 0.50 20.11
N ASN A 330 -20.43 1.03 20.64
CA ASN A 330 -20.37 2.17 21.57
C ASN A 330 -19.21 3.14 21.24
N LEU A 331 -18.82 3.23 19.97
CA LEU A 331 -17.61 3.94 19.55
C LEU A 331 -17.82 5.45 19.30
N ILE A 332 -19.07 5.96 19.50
CA ILE A 332 -19.36 7.39 19.39
C ILE A 332 -19.67 7.93 20.79
N GLY A 333 -18.76 8.76 21.30
CA GLY A 333 -18.91 9.37 22.60
C GLY A 333 -20.15 10.32 22.68
N LYS A 334 -20.78 10.41 23.85
CA LYS A 334 -21.95 11.29 24.07
C LYS A 334 -21.67 12.75 23.74
N ASP A 335 -20.45 13.22 23.90
CA ASP A 335 -20.06 14.60 23.59
C ASP A 335 -20.25 14.96 22.11
N VAL A 336 -20.12 13.97 21.19
CA VAL A 336 -20.41 14.16 19.78
C VAL A 336 -21.87 14.54 19.56
N PHE A 337 -22.79 13.89 20.30
CA PHE A 337 -24.22 14.16 20.23
C PHE A 337 -24.59 15.51 20.86
N ALA A 338 -23.80 16.05 21.80
CA ALA A 338 -24.04 17.38 22.38
C ALA A 338 -23.98 18.51 21.33
N SER A 339 -23.28 18.31 20.23
CA SER A 339 -23.19 19.27 19.13
C SER A 339 -24.27 19.12 18.05
N ILE A 340 -25.13 18.10 18.15
CA ILE A 340 -26.21 17.83 17.20
C ILE A 340 -27.46 18.52 17.59
N LYS A 341 -28.14 19.17 16.65
CA LYS A 341 -29.41 19.86 16.89
C LYS A 341 -30.59 18.89 16.81
N ALA A 342 -31.59 19.10 17.61
CA ALA A 342 -32.85 18.37 17.50
C ALA A 342 -33.48 18.59 16.12
N GLY A 343 -34.03 17.50 15.57
CA GLY A 343 -34.56 17.46 14.20
C GLY A 343 -33.62 16.79 13.19
N ALA A 344 -32.35 16.57 13.54
CA ALA A 344 -31.42 15.82 12.71
C ALA A 344 -31.83 14.34 12.59
N VAL A 345 -31.41 13.69 11.52
CA VAL A 345 -31.60 12.27 11.26
C VAL A 345 -30.28 11.56 11.39
N LEU A 346 -30.18 10.59 12.28
CA LEU A 346 -29.05 9.68 12.41
C LEU A 346 -29.26 8.49 11.47
N SER A 347 -28.32 8.25 10.58
CA SER A 347 -28.29 7.11 9.66
C SER A 347 -27.24 6.11 10.09
N ILE A 348 -27.65 4.87 10.35
CA ILE A 348 -26.80 3.74 10.75
C ILE A 348 -26.75 2.78 9.59
N TYR A 349 -25.63 2.75 8.87
CA TYR A 349 -25.36 1.83 7.78
C TYR A 349 -24.84 0.52 8.36
N TYR A 350 -25.43 -0.57 7.96
CA TYR A 350 -25.09 -1.90 8.46
C TYR A 350 -25.00 -2.94 7.33
N SER A 351 -24.16 -3.94 7.55
CA SER A 351 -24.07 -5.13 6.70
C SER A 351 -24.28 -6.40 7.51
N VAL A 352 -24.75 -7.45 6.84
CA VAL A 352 -25.01 -8.75 7.48
C VAL A 352 -23.71 -9.54 7.65
N ASN A 353 -23.58 -10.26 8.76
CA ASN A 353 -22.58 -11.32 8.87
C ASN A 353 -23.16 -12.62 8.33
N SER A 354 -22.69 -13.05 7.17
CA SER A 354 -23.18 -14.26 6.51
C SER A 354 -22.96 -15.58 7.28
N ALA A 355 -22.18 -15.54 8.35
CA ALA A 355 -21.97 -16.67 9.24
C ALA A 355 -23.09 -16.85 10.28
N ASP A 356 -23.90 -15.83 10.50
CA ASP A 356 -25.02 -15.84 11.42
C ASP A 356 -26.33 -16.06 10.64
N GLU A 357 -27.24 -16.85 11.21
CA GLU A 357 -28.54 -17.14 10.58
C GLU A 357 -29.63 -16.08 10.89
N TYR A 358 -29.35 -15.23 11.88
CA TYR A 358 -30.29 -14.22 12.40
C TYR A 358 -29.62 -12.88 12.56
N HIS A 359 -30.31 -11.80 12.11
CA HIS A 359 -29.78 -10.45 12.18
C HIS A 359 -30.81 -9.49 12.78
N GLN A 360 -30.39 -8.77 13.81
CA GLN A 360 -31.24 -7.79 14.46
C GLN A 360 -30.43 -6.58 14.89
N LEU A 361 -30.95 -5.37 14.67
CA LEU A 361 -30.40 -4.11 15.16
C LEU A 361 -31.42 -3.35 16.00
N ARG A 362 -30.99 -2.92 17.17
CA ARG A 362 -31.71 -2.09 18.11
C ARG A 362 -30.84 -0.92 18.54
N THR A 363 -31.43 0.26 18.71
CA THR A 363 -30.73 1.47 19.14
C THR A 363 -31.16 1.83 20.56
N THR A 364 -30.17 1.97 21.45
CA THR A 364 -30.39 2.18 22.88
C THR A 364 -29.44 3.25 23.43
N THR A 365 -29.69 3.66 24.66
CA THR A 365 -28.74 4.42 25.49
C THR A 365 -27.67 3.48 26.08
N GLY A 366 -26.64 4.05 26.73
CA GLY A 366 -25.62 3.29 27.48
C GLY A 366 -26.21 2.43 28.61
N TRP A 367 -27.39 2.71 29.06
CA TRP A 367 -28.12 1.89 30.06
C TRP A 367 -29.04 0.83 29.44
N TRP A 368 -28.93 0.60 28.12
CA TRP A 368 -29.73 -0.36 27.35
C TRP A 368 -31.23 -0.04 27.29
N ASN A 369 -31.60 1.21 27.56
CA ASN A 369 -32.96 1.69 27.34
C ASN A 369 -33.17 2.06 25.89
N ASP A 370 -34.29 1.66 25.30
CA ASP A 370 -34.62 2.03 23.92
C ASP A 370 -34.66 3.54 23.75
N LEU A 371 -34.12 3.99 22.59
CA LEU A 371 -34.29 5.37 22.19
C LEU A 371 -35.74 5.62 21.79
N PRO A 372 -36.36 6.73 22.29
CA PRO A 372 -37.74 7.06 21.96
C PRO A 372 -38.00 7.12 20.46
N GLY A 373 -39.12 6.55 20.04
CA GLY A 373 -39.53 6.56 18.63
C GLY A 373 -38.76 5.61 17.72
N THR A 374 -37.88 4.75 18.28
CA THR A 374 -37.16 3.75 17.48
C THR A 374 -37.76 2.36 17.62
N ALA A 375 -37.73 1.59 16.53
CA ALA A 375 -38.13 0.21 16.50
C ALA A 375 -36.91 -0.71 16.35
N VAL A 376 -37.02 -1.91 16.90
CA VAL A 376 -36.09 -3.01 16.54
C VAL A 376 -36.32 -3.38 15.08
N ILE A 377 -35.25 -3.61 14.34
CA ILE A 377 -35.33 -4.13 12.98
C ILE A 377 -34.69 -5.50 12.88
N GLU A 378 -35.31 -6.39 12.12
CA GLU A 378 -34.76 -7.68 11.69
C GLU A 378 -34.53 -7.61 10.18
N PHE A 379 -33.44 -8.17 9.69
CA PHE A 379 -33.06 -8.03 8.29
C PHE A 379 -32.25 -9.22 7.80
N GLN A 380 -32.14 -9.38 6.48
CA GLN A 380 -31.37 -10.42 5.81
C GLN A 380 -30.38 -9.85 4.76
N GLU A 381 -30.39 -8.55 4.57
CA GLU A 381 -29.58 -7.82 3.61
C GLU A 381 -29.00 -6.57 4.27
N ASP A 382 -27.92 -6.06 3.67
CA ASP A 382 -27.31 -4.79 4.08
C ASP A 382 -28.33 -3.65 3.96
N GLY A 383 -28.20 -2.64 4.80
CA GLY A 383 -29.17 -1.57 4.80
C GLY A 383 -28.79 -0.34 5.65
N VAL A 384 -29.78 0.51 5.83
CA VAL A 384 -29.66 1.74 6.64
C VAL A 384 -30.84 1.83 7.58
N LYS A 385 -30.55 1.96 8.89
CA LYS A 385 -31.56 2.31 9.90
C LYS A 385 -31.47 3.79 10.18
N GLN A 386 -32.58 4.51 10.07
CA GLN A 386 -32.69 5.92 10.42
C GLN A 386 -33.33 6.11 11.80
N VAL A 387 -32.79 7.07 12.55
CA VAL A 387 -33.27 7.47 13.84
C VAL A 387 -33.46 8.98 13.85
N GLN A 388 -34.69 9.47 14.12
CA GLN A 388 -34.96 10.88 14.29
C GLN A 388 -34.39 11.35 15.63
N LEU A 389 -33.43 12.23 15.63
CA LEU A 389 -32.85 12.81 16.87
C LEU A 389 -33.74 13.94 17.39
N THR A 390 -34.78 13.55 18.08
CA THR A 390 -35.62 14.53 18.82
C THR A 390 -34.84 15.08 20.02
N GLN A 391 -35.33 16.18 20.65
CA GLN A 391 -34.70 16.68 21.87
C GLN A 391 -34.70 15.60 22.97
N GLU A 392 -35.80 14.84 23.10
CA GLU A 392 -35.90 13.73 24.06
C GLU A 392 -34.86 12.65 23.84
N VAL A 393 -34.60 12.27 22.59
CA VAL A 393 -33.56 11.30 22.22
C VAL A 393 -32.18 11.83 22.61
N LEU A 394 -31.87 13.08 22.26
CA LEU A 394 -30.60 13.71 22.59
C LEU A 394 -30.37 13.81 24.09
N ASP A 395 -31.40 14.24 24.85
CA ASP A 395 -31.36 14.34 26.34
C ASP A 395 -31.09 12.97 26.96
N LYS A 396 -31.74 11.90 26.48
CA LYS A 396 -31.50 10.54 26.94
C LYS A 396 -30.08 10.06 26.66
N ILE A 397 -29.55 10.29 25.46
CA ILE A 397 -28.18 9.96 25.14
C ILE A 397 -27.18 10.66 26.08
N GLN A 398 -27.43 11.92 26.42
CA GLN A 398 -26.58 12.68 27.33
C GLN A 398 -26.66 12.18 28.78
N THR A 399 -27.85 11.81 29.26
CA THR A 399 -28.12 11.48 30.67
C THR A 399 -27.92 9.99 30.98
N GLU A 400 -28.07 9.10 29.98
CA GLU A 400 -28.04 7.65 30.15
C GLU A 400 -26.79 7.02 29.50
N ASP A 401 -25.64 7.67 29.64
CA ASP A 401 -24.29 7.20 29.30
C ASP A 401 -24.05 6.90 27.82
N GLY A 402 -24.66 7.68 26.91
CA GLY A 402 -24.32 7.66 25.50
C GLY A 402 -25.27 6.84 24.61
N PHE A 403 -24.79 6.53 23.39
CA PHE A 403 -25.53 5.87 22.33
C PHE A 403 -24.94 4.48 22.06
N LEU A 404 -25.81 3.47 21.96
CA LEU A 404 -25.41 2.10 21.55
C LEU A 404 -26.23 1.62 20.36
N CYS A 405 -25.57 0.84 19.50
CA CYS A 405 -26.26 -0.16 18.68
C CYS A 405 -26.04 -1.53 19.33
N ILE A 406 -27.12 -2.26 19.58
CA ILE A 406 -27.11 -3.61 20.11
C ILE A 406 -27.88 -4.54 19.18
N GLY A 407 -27.69 -5.83 19.32
CA GLY A 407 -28.36 -6.81 18.48
C GLY A 407 -27.50 -8.05 18.23
N HIS A 408 -27.69 -8.67 17.07
CA HIS A 408 -26.98 -9.89 16.74
C HIS A 408 -26.68 -10.00 15.25
N GLY A 409 -25.49 -10.50 14.90
CA GLY A 409 -25.15 -11.03 13.60
C GLY A 409 -24.87 -9.99 12.51
N TYR A 410 -24.52 -8.75 12.85
CA TYR A 410 -24.32 -7.69 11.85
C TYR A 410 -23.08 -6.86 12.17
N TYR A 411 -22.65 -6.11 11.16
CA TYR A 411 -21.62 -5.06 11.30
C TYR A 411 -22.27 -3.68 11.23
N VAL A 412 -21.79 -2.76 12.05
CA VAL A 412 -21.98 -1.34 11.82
C VAL A 412 -20.85 -0.88 10.92
N ASP A 413 -21.17 -0.30 9.77
CA ASP A 413 -20.19 0.13 8.77
C ASP A 413 -19.97 1.63 8.79
N ARG A 414 -21.04 2.40 9.02
CA ARG A 414 -20.98 3.87 9.11
C ARG A 414 -22.14 4.41 9.92
N ILE A 415 -21.89 5.46 10.67
CA ILE A 415 -22.93 6.27 11.31
C ILE A 415 -22.74 7.72 10.92
N SER A 416 -23.80 8.35 10.47
CA SER A 416 -23.80 9.74 10.01
C SER A 416 -25.04 10.47 10.48
N VAL A 417 -25.02 11.79 10.41
CA VAL A 417 -26.13 12.67 10.78
C VAL A 417 -26.35 13.72 9.70
N GLN A 418 -27.62 13.96 9.35
CA GLN A 418 -28.06 14.99 8.40
C GLN A 418 -29.06 15.93 9.04
#